data_d9b48f7d928d7204402dfb3ec14742cc
#
_entry.id   d9b48f7d928d7204402dfb3ec14742cc
#
_cell.length_a   1.000
_cell.length_b   1.000
_cell.length_c   1.000
_cell.angle_alpha   90.00
_cell.angle_beta   90.00
_cell.angle_gamma   90.00
#
_symmetry.space_group_name_H-M   'P 1'
#
loop_
_entity.id
_entity.type
_entity.pdbx_description
1 polymer ?
#
loop_
_entity_poly.entity_id
_entity_poly.type
_entity_poly.pdbx_seq_one_letter_code
_entity_poly.pdbx_strand_id
1 'polypeptide(L)'
;MSDAQTTFIMIKPDGVERGLADEIIGRFEGIGLQMLGRRDLTPPLELAEAHYAVHKERSFYPDLIEFITSGPVVAMAWHGEDAIAASRRLIGATNWEDAEPGTIRADFARSIDKNVIHGSDGEETAAFELGLWFPDGLHD
;
A
#
# COMPACT_ATOMS: atom_id res chain seq x y z
N MET A 1 -2.18 6.89 -25.81
CA MET A 1 -1.49 5.66 -25.48
C MET A 1 -1.17 5.67 -24.01
N SER A 2 -1.65 4.67 -23.32
CA SER A 2 -1.45 4.60 -21.88
C SER A 2 -0.14 3.90 -21.57
N ASP A 3 0.48 4.29 -20.47
CA ASP A 3 1.76 3.75 -20.06
C ASP A 3 1.58 2.59 -19.09
N ALA A 4 2.28 1.51 -19.32
CA ALA A 4 2.39 0.46 -18.36
C ALA A 4 3.27 0.94 -17.19
N GLN A 5 2.80 0.75 -15.97
CA GLN A 5 3.48 1.21 -14.76
C GLN A 5 3.52 0.09 -13.74
N THR A 6 4.48 0.16 -12.84
CA THR A 6 4.53 -0.70 -11.66
C THR A 6 4.42 0.18 -10.42
N THR A 7 3.51 -0.15 -9.52
CA THR A 7 3.30 0.64 -8.32
C THR A 7 3.46 -0.23 -7.07
N PHE A 8 3.77 0.42 -5.95
CA PHE A 8 3.90 -0.26 -4.66
C PHE A 8 2.59 -0.16 -3.90
N ILE A 9 2.10 -1.30 -3.42
CA ILE A 9 0.88 -1.39 -2.62
C ILE A 9 1.22 -2.20 -1.37
N MET A 10 0.72 -1.77 -0.22
CA MET A 10 0.97 -2.48 1.03
C MET A 10 -0.33 -2.61 1.82
N ILE A 11 -0.66 -3.84 2.21
CA ILE A 11 -1.74 -4.06 3.15
C ILE A 11 -1.14 -3.90 4.54
N LYS A 12 -1.69 -2.98 5.31
CA LYS A 12 -1.16 -2.60 6.63
C LYS A 12 -1.53 -3.64 7.69
N PRO A 13 -0.91 -3.60 8.88
CA PRO A 13 -1.16 -4.63 9.90
C PRO A 13 -2.62 -4.83 10.25
N ASP A 14 -3.43 -3.78 10.27
CA ASP A 14 -4.85 -3.91 10.57
C ASP A 14 -5.60 -4.72 9.50
N GLY A 15 -5.25 -4.53 8.22
CA GLY A 15 -5.85 -5.30 7.14
C GLY A 15 -5.42 -6.76 7.18
N VAL A 16 -4.16 -7.02 7.47
CA VAL A 16 -3.65 -8.40 7.58
C VAL A 16 -4.30 -9.12 8.75
N GLU A 17 -4.36 -8.47 9.91
CA GLU A 17 -4.95 -9.05 11.12
C GLU A 17 -6.42 -9.41 10.91
N ARG A 18 -7.14 -8.60 10.17
CA ARG A 18 -8.57 -8.83 9.88
C ARG A 18 -8.81 -9.84 8.75
N GLY A 19 -7.75 -10.41 8.18
CA GLY A 19 -7.86 -11.43 7.13
C GLY A 19 -8.33 -10.88 5.79
N LEU A 20 -8.02 -9.61 5.47
CA LEU A 20 -8.50 -8.95 4.26
C LEU A 20 -7.59 -9.13 3.05
N ALA A 21 -6.42 -9.76 3.22
CA ALA A 21 -5.42 -9.82 2.14
C ALA A 21 -5.97 -10.43 0.84
N ASP A 22 -6.62 -11.59 0.92
CA ASP A 22 -7.11 -12.27 -0.29
C ASP A 22 -8.20 -11.46 -1.00
N GLU A 23 -9.09 -10.84 -0.24
CA GLU A 23 -10.15 -10.00 -0.81
C GLU A 23 -9.54 -8.80 -1.54
N ILE A 24 -8.55 -8.14 -0.92
CA ILE A 24 -7.89 -6.97 -1.49
C ILE A 24 -7.12 -7.36 -2.74
N ILE A 25 -6.35 -8.46 -2.69
CA ILE A 25 -5.61 -8.94 -3.86
C ILE A 25 -6.56 -9.24 -5.01
N GLY A 26 -7.70 -9.88 -4.72
CA GLY A 26 -8.71 -10.17 -5.74
C GLY A 26 -9.24 -8.92 -6.41
N ARG A 27 -9.37 -7.82 -5.69
CA ARG A 27 -9.84 -6.55 -6.26
C ARG A 27 -8.82 -5.95 -7.22
N PHE A 28 -7.52 -6.03 -6.91
CA PHE A 28 -6.48 -5.57 -7.83
C PHE A 28 -6.42 -6.42 -9.09
N GLU A 29 -6.54 -7.73 -8.95
CA GLU A 29 -6.62 -8.64 -10.11
C GLU A 29 -7.85 -8.34 -10.95
N GLY A 30 -8.96 -8.03 -10.29
CA GLY A 30 -10.24 -7.75 -10.95
C GLY A 30 -10.22 -6.51 -11.84
N ILE A 31 -9.32 -5.55 -11.58
CA ILE A 31 -9.20 -4.37 -12.44
C ILE A 31 -8.10 -4.54 -13.50
N GLY A 32 -7.56 -5.76 -13.63
CA GLY A 32 -6.64 -6.09 -14.72
C GLY A 32 -5.17 -5.88 -14.40
N LEU A 33 -4.80 -5.63 -13.16
CA LEU A 33 -3.41 -5.50 -12.78
C LEU A 33 -2.78 -6.86 -12.50
N GLN A 34 -1.46 -6.94 -12.67
CA GLN A 34 -0.69 -8.17 -12.47
C GLN A 34 0.27 -7.98 -11.30
N MET A 35 0.28 -8.93 -10.39
CA MET A 35 1.23 -8.92 -9.27
C MET A 35 2.61 -9.36 -9.76
N LEU A 36 3.62 -8.51 -9.56
CA LEU A 36 5.01 -8.82 -9.92
C LEU A 36 5.88 -9.15 -8.71
N GLY A 37 5.41 -8.88 -7.50
CA GLY A 37 6.18 -9.19 -6.32
C GLY A 37 5.31 -9.14 -5.08
N ARG A 38 5.67 -9.93 -4.08
CA ARG A 38 4.98 -9.97 -2.79
C ARG A 38 5.95 -10.35 -1.69
N ARG A 39 5.89 -9.61 -0.58
CA ARG A 39 6.63 -9.95 0.63
C ARG A 39 5.70 -9.80 1.83
N ASP A 40 5.60 -10.87 2.61
CA ASP A 40 4.85 -10.88 3.86
C ASP A 40 5.87 -10.78 4.98
N LEU A 41 5.87 -9.67 5.71
CA LEU A 41 6.87 -9.44 6.75
C LEU A 41 6.37 -8.44 7.78
N THR A 42 6.93 -8.49 8.98
CA THR A 42 6.80 -7.41 9.95
C THR A 42 7.98 -6.47 9.69
N PRO A 43 7.74 -5.24 9.25
CA PRO A 43 8.83 -4.36 8.86
C PRO A 43 9.78 -4.09 10.02
N PRO A 44 11.11 -4.19 9.80
CA PRO A 44 12.04 -3.72 10.81
C PRO A 44 11.97 -2.19 10.93
N LEU A 45 12.41 -1.68 12.07
CA LEU A 45 12.32 -0.25 12.36
C LEU A 45 12.96 0.61 11.27
N GLU A 46 14.15 0.23 10.80
CA GLU A 46 14.86 1.01 9.77
C GLU A 46 14.07 1.11 8.47
N LEU A 47 13.39 0.04 8.09
CA LEU A 47 12.58 0.05 6.87
C LEU A 47 11.36 0.98 7.02
N ALA A 48 10.70 0.92 8.17
CA ALA A 48 9.57 1.79 8.46
C ALA A 48 9.99 3.26 8.47
N GLU A 49 11.13 3.56 9.09
CA GLU A 49 11.66 4.93 9.15
C GLU A 49 12.00 5.45 7.75
N ALA A 50 12.60 4.61 6.91
CA ALA A 50 12.91 5.00 5.53
C ALA A 50 11.64 5.25 4.72
N HIS A 51 10.65 4.41 4.87
CA HIS A 51 9.38 4.52 4.15
C HIS A 51 8.64 5.83 4.49
N TYR A 52 8.62 6.20 5.76
CA TYR A 52 7.94 7.41 6.23
C TYR A 52 8.87 8.60 6.44
N ALA A 53 10.07 8.57 5.86
CA ALA A 53 11.07 9.65 6.06
C ALA A 53 10.52 11.05 5.72
N VAL A 54 9.63 11.15 4.72
CA VAL A 54 9.02 12.42 4.33
C VAL A 54 8.13 13.01 5.43
N HIS A 55 7.73 12.20 6.40
CA HIS A 55 6.87 12.62 7.51
C HIS A 55 7.62 12.75 8.83
N LYS A 56 8.95 12.66 8.80
CA LYS A 56 9.79 12.61 10.01
C LYS A 56 9.52 13.77 10.99
N GLU A 57 9.22 14.94 10.47
CA GLU A 57 8.97 16.14 11.29
C GLU A 57 7.50 16.28 11.71
N ARG A 58 6.63 15.40 11.28
CA ARG A 58 5.21 15.47 11.60
C ARG A 58 4.92 14.89 12.98
N SER A 59 3.94 15.48 13.68
CA SER A 59 3.55 15.04 15.01
C SER A 59 3.04 13.59 15.04
N PHE A 60 2.46 13.13 13.94
CA PHE A 60 1.92 11.78 13.84
C PHE A 60 2.97 10.73 13.46
N TYR A 61 4.21 11.13 13.20
CA TYR A 61 5.26 10.21 12.75
C TYR A 61 5.52 9.05 13.73
N PRO A 62 5.66 9.31 15.06
CA PRO A 62 5.88 8.18 15.98
C PRO A 62 4.76 7.15 15.95
N ASP A 63 3.51 7.60 15.81
CA ASP A 63 2.36 6.71 15.76
C ASP A 63 2.34 5.89 14.47
N LEU A 64 2.74 6.49 13.34
CA LEU A 64 2.87 5.77 12.07
C LEU A 64 3.91 4.64 12.20
N ILE A 65 5.06 4.94 12.78
CA ILE A 65 6.14 3.96 12.94
C ILE A 65 5.69 2.83 13.87
N GLU A 66 5.08 3.17 14.99
CA GLU A 66 4.58 2.17 15.93
C GLU A 66 3.56 1.26 15.27
N PHE A 67 2.62 1.83 14.52
CA PHE A 67 1.58 1.06 13.85
C PHE A 67 2.15 0.12 12.79
N ILE A 68 3.01 0.64 11.89
CA ILE A 68 3.50 -0.16 10.77
C ILE A 68 4.43 -1.28 11.21
N THR A 69 5.08 -1.14 12.37
CA THR A 69 5.95 -2.17 12.92
C THR A 69 5.25 -3.10 13.91
N SER A 70 3.94 -2.88 14.15
CA SER A 70 3.20 -3.63 15.17
C SER A 70 2.83 -5.05 14.76
N GLY A 71 2.93 -5.40 13.49
CA GLY A 71 2.56 -6.72 13.00
C GLY A 71 2.90 -6.89 11.53
N PRO A 72 2.58 -8.05 10.96
CA PRO A 72 2.92 -8.32 9.57
C PRO A 72 2.13 -7.45 8.60
N VAL A 73 2.78 -7.11 7.48
CA VAL A 73 2.17 -6.43 6.35
C VAL A 73 2.32 -7.30 5.12
N VAL A 74 1.56 -7.01 4.06
CA VAL A 74 1.77 -7.62 2.75
C VAL A 74 2.21 -6.53 1.79
N ALA A 75 3.49 -6.53 1.46
CA ALA A 75 4.09 -5.58 0.51
C ALA A 75 4.01 -6.17 -0.89
N MET A 76 3.52 -5.40 -1.85
CA MET A 76 3.24 -5.92 -3.19
C MET A 76 3.69 -4.94 -4.27
N ALA A 77 4.05 -5.48 -5.43
CA ALA A 77 4.27 -4.70 -6.64
C ALA A 77 3.17 -5.11 -7.64
N TRP A 78 2.43 -4.12 -8.14
CA TRP A 78 1.36 -4.34 -9.11
C TRP A 78 1.67 -3.61 -10.40
N HIS A 79 1.47 -4.29 -11.53
CA HIS A 79 1.84 -3.78 -12.86
C HIS A 79 0.62 -3.77 -13.78
N GLY A 80 0.54 -2.76 -14.61
CA GLY A 80 -0.49 -2.66 -15.63
C GLY A 80 -0.60 -1.25 -16.16
N GLU A 81 -1.57 -1.05 -17.03
CA GLU A 81 -1.85 0.22 -17.64
C GLU A 81 -2.34 1.21 -16.58
N ASP A 82 -1.67 2.36 -16.48
CA ASP A 82 -1.99 3.40 -15.50
C ASP A 82 -2.10 2.84 -14.06
N ALA A 83 -1.21 1.92 -13.71
CA ALA A 83 -1.31 1.19 -12.44
C ALA A 83 -1.40 2.10 -11.22
N ILE A 84 -0.65 3.21 -11.22
CA ILE A 84 -0.67 4.14 -10.08
C ILE A 84 -2.06 4.75 -9.90
N ALA A 85 -2.61 5.35 -10.95
CA ALA A 85 -3.93 5.98 -10.90
C ALA A 85 -5.04 4.95 -10.65
N ALA A 86 -4.96 3.80 -11.32
CA ALA A 86 -5.96 2.74 -11.16
C ALA A 86 -5.98 2.22 -9.72
N SER A 87 -4.79 2.01 -9.13
CA SER A 87 -4.67 1.56 -7.75
C SER A 87 -5.22 2.60 -6.77
N ARG A 88 -4.91 3.88 -7.00
CA ARG A 88 -5.41 4.95 -6.13
C ARG A 88 -6.94 5.04 -6.17
N ARG A 89 -7.54 4.87 -7.33
CA ARG A 89 -9.00 4.86 -7.47
C ARG A 89 -9.62 3.68 -6.72
N LEU A 90 -8.99 2.51 -6.81
CA LEU A 90 -9.48 1.31 -6.13
C LEU A 90 -9.36 1.43 -4.61
N ILE A 91 -8.27 2.03 -4.13
CA ILE A 91 -8.02 2.23 -2.71
C ILE A 91 -9.01 3.21 -2.09
N GLY A 92 -9.25 4.33 -2.77
CA GLY A 92 -10.15 5.38 -2.28
C GLY A 92 -9.43 6.47 -1.51
N ALA A 93 -10.18 7.48 -1.08
CA ALA A 93 -9.65 8.63 -0.37
C ALA A 93 -8.94 8.22 0.93
N THR A 94 -7.93 9.00 1.31
CA THR A 94 -7.16 8.73 2.54
C THR A 94 -8.07 8.69 3.76
N ASN A 95 -9.01 9.64 3.85
CA ASN A 95 -10.04 9.56 4.89
C ASN A 95 -11.15 8.66 4.38
N TRP A 96 -11.35 7.53 5.05
CA TRP A 96 -12.34 6.54 4.64
C TRP A 96 -13.76 7.10 4.54
N GLU A 97 -14.09 8.12 5.32
CA GLU A 97 -15.41 8.77 5.30
C GLU A 97 -15.67 9.48 3.98
N ASP A 98 -14.59 9.94 3.31
CA ASP A 98 -14.67 10.60 2.00
C ASP A 98 -14.52 9.62 0.84
N ALA A 99 -14.22 8.36 1.12
CA ALA A 99 -13.98 7.37 0.08
C ALA A 99 -15.31 6.94 -0.56
N GLU A 100 -15.28 6.79 -1.89
CA GLU A 100 -16.46 6.37 -2.64
C GLU A 100 -16.83 4.92 -2.31
N PRO A 101 -18.15 4.60 -2.26
CA PRO A 101 -18.59 3.22 -2.06
C PRO A 101 -17.93 2.27 -3.09
N GLY A 102 -17.54 1.09 -2.63
CA GLY A 102 -16.87 0.11 -3.48
C GLY A 102 -15.36 0.20 -3.47
N THR A 103 -14.80 1.28 -2.92
CA THR A 103 -13.35 1.37 -2.74
C THR A 103 -12.94 0.56 -1.51
N ILE A 104 -11.65 0.19 -1.45
CA ILE A 104 -11.14 -0.61 -0.34
C ILE A 104 -11.32 0.11 0.99
N ARG A 105 -10.97 1.40 1.04
CA ARG A 105 -11.11 2.17 2.28
C ARG A 105 -12.56 2.39 2.70
N ALA A 106 -13.45 2.65 1.73
CA ALA A 106 -14.87 2.80 2.05
C ALA A 106 -15.44 1.52 2.65
N ASP A 107 -15.05 0.37 2.10
CA ASP A 107 -15.60 -0.91 2.54
C ASP A 107 -14.99 -1.41 3.84
N PHE A 108 -13.70 -1.16 4.09
CA PHE A 108 -12.97 -1.81 5.17
C PHE A 108 -12.36 -0.88 6.21
N ALA A 109 -11.96 0.34 5.85
CA ALA A 109 -11.34 1.25 6.80
C ALA A 109 -12.38 1.78 7.79
N ARG A 110 -11.93 2.03 9.03
CA ARG A 110 -12.79 2.56 10.09
C ARG A 110 -12.12 3.68 10.87
N SER A 111 -10.90 4.06 10.46
CA SER A 111 -10.20 5.21 11.03
C SER A 111 -9.19 5.74 10.01
N ILE A 112 -8.74 6.98 10.19
CA ILE A 112 -7.73 7.58 9.33
C ILE A 112 -6.38 6.89 9.52
N ASP A 113 -6.03 6.56 10.77
CA ASP A 113 -4.74 5.96 11.10
C ASP A 113 -4.66 4.50 10.68
N LYS A 114 -5.72 3.73 10.93
CA LYS A 114 -5.80 2.30 10.60
C LYS A 114 -6.66 2.16 9.36
N ASN A 115 -6.11 2.61 8.23
CA ASN A 115 -6.87 2.69 6.98
C ASN A 115 -6.58 1.56 5.99
N VAL A 116 -6.10 0.43 6.51
CA VAL A 116 -6.02 -0.87 5.83
C VAL A 116 -4.89 -0.97 4.81
N ILE A 117 -4.68 0.03 3.98
CA ILE A 117 -3.85 -0.13 2.78
C ILE A 117 -3.12 1.17 2.45
N HIS A 118 -1.94 1.02 1.84
CA HIS A 118 -1.13 2.12 1.30
C HIS A 118 -0.88 1.87 -0.18
N GLY A 119 -0.89 2.93 -0.97
CA GLY A 119 -0.48 2.89 -2.38
C GLY A 119 0.36 4.10 -2.72
N SER A 120 1.37 3.92 -3.57
CA SER A 120 2.21 5.02 -4.02
C SER A 120 1.38 6.07 -4.72
N ASP A 121 1.73 7.35 -4.53
CA ASP A 121 0.95 8.46 -5.06
C ASP A 121 1.46 9.02 -6.39
N GLY A 122 2.58 8.52 -6.89
CA GLY A 122 3.15 8.96 -8.16
C GLY A 122 4.29 8.08 -8.61
N GLU A 123 4.86 8.38 -9.77
CA GLU A 123 5.94 7.56 -10.33
C GLU A 123 7.21 7.61 -9.48
N GLU A 124 7.59 8.77 -8.98
CA GLU A 124 8.78 8.90 -8.12
C GLU A 124 8.61 8.12 -6.82
N THR A 125 7.44 8.27 -6.19
CA THR A 125 7.14 7.56 -4.95
C THR A 125 7.11 6.06 -5.18
N ALA A 126 6.50 5.62 -6.28
CA ALA A 126 6.46 4.19 -6.62
C ALA A 126 7.86 3.63 -6.79
N ALA A 127 8.72 4.31 -7.54
CA ALA A 127 10.09 3.85 -7.78
C ALA A 127 10.87 3.77 -6.46
N PHE A 128 10.75 4.78 -5.61
CA PHE A 128 11.41 4.81 -4.31
C PHE A 128 10.93 3.66 -3.42
N GLU A 129 9.63 3.49 -3.31
CA GLU A 129 9.07 2.47 -2.42
C GLU A 129 9.34 1.05 -2.92
N LEU A 130 9.24 0.83 -4.23
CA LEU A 130 9.59 -0.47 -4.81
C LEU A 130 11.05 -0.83 -4.55
N GLY A 131 11.97 0.12 -4.72
CA GLY A 131 13.39 -0.12 -4.45
C GLY A 131 13.66 -0.38 -2.98
N LEU A 132 12.92 0.27 -2.09
CA LEU A 132 13.08 0.12 -0.65
C LEU A 132 12.57 -1.24 -0.15
N TRP A 133 11.38 -1.66 -0.61
CA TRP A 133 10.73 -2.89 -0.14
C TRP A 133 11.16 -4.13 -0.91
N PHE A 134 11.67 -3.97 -2.13
CA PHE A 134 12.15 -5.07 -2.98
C PHE A 134 13.59 -4.79 -3.44
N PRO A 135 14.54 -4.72 -2.48
CA PRO A 135 15.93 -4.34 -2.81
C PRO A 135 16.63 -5.35 -3.73
N ASP A 136 16.17 -6.58 -3.77
CA ASP A 136 16.75 -7.63 -4.62
C ASP A 136 16.01 -7.77 -5.96
N GLY A 137 15.10 -6.83 -6.25
CA GLY A 137 14.29 -6.87 -7.46
C GLY A 137 12.94 -7.52 -7.24
N LEU A 138 12.12 -7.52 -8.29
CA LEU A 138 10.78 -8.06 -8.24
C LEU A 138 10.81 -9.54 -8.66
N HIS A 139 10.40 -10.41 -7.74
CA HIS A 139 10.35 -11.85 -7.96
C HIS A 139 9.01 -12.39 -7.50
N ASP A 140 8.50 -13.34 -8.24
CA ASP A 140 7.30 -14.09 -7.85
C ASP A 140 7.63 -15.12 -6.77
#